data_90ffca910c449f87c57ee313155ac2db
#
_entry.id   90ffca910c449f87c57ee313155ac2db
#
_cell.length_a   1.000
_cell.length_b   1.000
_cell.length_c   1.000
_cell.angle_alpha   90.00
_cell.angle_beta   90.00
_cell.angle_gamma   90.00
#
_symmetry.space_group_name_H-M   'P 1'
#
loop_
_entity.id
_entity.type
_entity.pdbx_description
1 polymer ?
#
loop_
_entity_poly.entity_id
_entity_poly.type
_entity_poly.pdbx_seq_one_letter_code
_entity_poly.pdbx_strand_id
1 'polypeptide(L)'
;MNIRKFKWILAFAGAVVVVLLLRGFAFTSCLIPSTGMENSIFQGERILVNKWSYGLRVPFMSLFSYHRWCESPVRRQDIVVFNNPAGIREPIIDRREIYISRCLGMPGDTLFVDSLFSVISPEAQFNPDKKRLYSYPASKENLITSLMHTLSITNDGLMGSNDSTHVRSFSRYEYYLLEQAMNGKECFVQPLSNKENTDPNPLIVPGKGQFIRVYPWNITLLRNTLVMHEGKQAEIKNDTLYVDGKPTKHCYFTKDYYWMGSNNTINFSDSRLFGFVPQDHVIGKASVIWFSKEKDTGLFDGYRWNRFFRTVK
;
A
#
# COMPACT_ATOMS: atom_id res chain seq x y z
N MET A 1 -0.10 -46.68 -28.52
CA MET A 1 0.02 -45.23 -28.29
C MET A 1 1.34 -44.75 -28.89
N ASN A 2 1.29 -43.79 -29.83
CA ASN A 2 2.47 -43.40 -30.64
C ASN A 2 3.53 -42.76 -29.72
N ILE A 3 4.74 -43.32 -29.63
CA ILE A 3 5.86 -42.85 -28.77
C ILE A 3 6.12 -41.35 -28.94
N ARG A 4 5.88 -40.81 -30.14
CA ARG A 4 6.03 -39.38 -30.44
C ARG A 4 4.98 -38.54 -29.74
N LYS A 5 3.72 -38.99 -29.65
CA LYS A 5 2.63 -38.30 -28.92
C LYS A 5 2.89 -38.33 -27.41
N PHE A 6 3.42 -39.41 -26.88
CA PHE A 6 3.77 -39.54 -25.48
C PHE A 6 4.87 -38.54 -25.04
N LYS A 7 5.91 -38.35 -25.88
CA LYS A 7 6.96 -37.34 -25.62
C LYS A 7 6.43 -35.91 -25.57
N TRP A 8 5.48 -35.58 -26.45
CA TRP A 8 4.83 -34.24 -26.43
C TRP A 8 3.98 -34.02 -25.18
N ILE A 9 3.24 -35.04 -24.74
CA ILE A 9 2.44 -34.99 -23.51
C ILE A 9 3.36 -34.79 -22.30
N LEU A 10 4.47 -35.52 -22.23
CA LEU A 10 5.44 -35.40 -21.15
C LEU A 10 6.12 -34.00 -21.13
N ALA A 11 6.49 -33.47 -22.29
CA ALA A 11 7.04 -32.13 -22.43
C ALA A 11 6.05 -31.07 -22.01
N PHE A 12 4.78 -31.18 -22.39
CA PHE A 12 3.72 -30.28 -21.98
C PHE A 12 3.49 -30.35 -20.45
N ALA A 13 3.38 -31.54 -19.89
CA ALA A 13 3.25 -31.73 -18.46
C ALA A 13 4.43 -31.12 -17.67
N GLY A 14 5.66 -31.36 -18.18
CA GLY A 14 6.87 -30.73 -17.61
C GLY A 14 6.82 -29.20 -17.66
N ALA A 15 6.41 -28.61 -18.77
CA ALA A 15 6.25 -27.17 -18.91
C ALA A 15 5.21 -26.61 -17.92
N VAL A 16 4.06 -27.28 -17.76
CA VAL A 16 3.04 -26.90 -16.79
C VAL A 16 3.59 -26.92 -15.37
N VAL A 17 4.33 -27.97 -15.00
CA VAL A 17 4.96 -28.07 -13.68
C VAL A 17 5.95 -26.92 -13.45
N VAL A 18 6.80 -26.61 -14.42
CA VAL A 18 7.74 -25.49 -14.35
C VAL A 18 6.99 -24.15 -14.14
N VAL A 19 5.93 -23.90 -14.91
CA VAL A 19 5.12 -22.69 -14.77
C VAL A 19 4.47 -22.61 -13.38
N LEU A 20 3.95 -23.71 -12.86
CA LEU A 20 3.35 -23.77 -11.51
C LEU A 20 4.40 -23.51 -10.43
N LEU A 21 5.60 -24.06 -10.56
CA LEU A 21 6.71 -23.80 -9.63
C LEU A 21 7.14 -22.33 -9.69
N LEU A 22 7.31 -21.76 -10.88
CA LEU A 22 7.66 -20.34 -11.03
C LEU A 22 6.58 -19.44 -10.42
N ARG A 23 5.31 -19.74 -10.67
CA ARG A 23 4.18 -18.97 -10.08
C ARG A 23 4.09 -19.14 -8.57
N GLY A 24 4.33 -20.34 -8.05
CA GLY A 24 4.31 -20.62 -6.61
C GLY A 24 5.43 -19.89 -5.86
N PHE A 25 6.63 -19.95 -6.38
CA PHE A 25 7.85 -19.58 -5.66
C PHE A 25 8.53 -18.30 -6.14
N ALA A 26 8.50 -17.98 -7.44
CA ALA A 26 9.29 -16.87 -7.96
C ALA A 26 8.48 -15.60 -8.18
N PHE A 27 7.45 -15.67 -8.99
CA PHE A 27 6.70 -14.49 -9.43
C PHE A 27 5.19 -14.75 -9.40
N THR A 28 4.44 -13.70 -9.11
CA THR A 28 2.98 -13.71 -9.28
C THR A 28 2.54 -12.44 -9.98
N SER A 29 1.48 -12.53 -10.79
CA SER A 29 0.88 -11.37 -11.43
C SER A 29 -0.34 -10.93 -10.62
N CYS A 30 -0.37 -9.65 -10.24
CA CYS A 30 -1.49 -9.04 -9.55
C CYS A 30 -2.13 -7.96 -10.44
N LEU A 31 -3.46 -7.93 -10.49
CA LEU A 31 -4.22 -6.83 -11.06
C LEU A 31 -4.41 -5.76 -10.01
N ILE A 32 -4.29 -4.49 -10.39
CA ILE A 32 -4.50 -3.34 -9.52
C ILE A 32 -5.98 -2.89 -9.63
N PRO A 33 -6.79 -3.12 -8.60
CA PRO A 33 -8.22 -2.83 -8.67
C PRO A 33 -8.58 -1.39 -8.29
N SER A 34 -7.66 -0.67 -7.63
CA SER A 34 -7.93 0.64 -7.02
C SER A 34 -6.85 1.66 -7.37
N THR A 35 -7.14 2.91 -7.06
CA THR A 35 -6.29 4.07 -7.30
C THR A 35 -5.37 4.41 -6.13
N GLY A 36 -5.35 3.60 -5.06
CA GLY A 36 -4.57 3.86 -3.84
C GLY A 36 -3.08 4.12 -4.06
N MET A 37 -2.48 3.54 -5.10
CA MET A 37 -1.07 3.71 -5.47
C MET A 37 -0.88 4.52 -6.76
N GLU A 38 -1.85 5.37 -7.12
CA GLU A 38 -1.82 6.17 -8.33
C GLU A 38 -0.54 7.02 -8.43
N ASN A 39 -0.13 7.32 -9.65
CA ASN A 39 1.16 7.85 -10.09
C ASN A 39 2.28 6.80 -10.09
N SER A 40 2.42 5.97 -9.08
CA SER A 40 3.35 4.83 -9.13
C SER A 40 2.77 3.67 -9.94
N ILE A 41 1.53 3.29 -9.62
CA ILE A 41 0.80 2.20 -10.29
C ILE A 41 -0.66 2.64 -10.47
N PHE A 42 -1.19 2.52 -11.70
CA PHE A 42 -2.54 2.92 -12.02
C PHE A 42 -3.53 1.74 -11.95
N GLN A 43 -4.79 2.07 -11.69
CA GLN A 43 -5.88 1.12 -11.79
C GLN A 43 -5.93 0.46 -13.18
N GLY A 44 -6.18 -0.85 -13.23
CA GLY A 44 -6.20 -1.65 -14.45
C GLY A 44 -4.82 -2.14 -14.91
N GLU A 45 -3.75 -1.78 -14.21
CA GLU A 45 -2.42 -2.34 -14.48
C GLU A 45 -2.27 -3.74 -13.88
N ARG A 46 -1.46 -4.56 -14.54
CA ARG A 46 -0.99 -5.84 -14.01
C ARG A 46 0.49 -5.74 -13.70
N ILE A 47 0.83 -5.99 -12.47
CA ILE A 47 2.21 -5.97 -11.99
C ILE A 47 2.76 -7.36 -11.79
N LEU A 48 4.05 -7.51 -12.02
CA LEU A 48 4.81 -8.69 -11.64
C LEU A 48 5.40 -8.49 -10.24
N VAL A 49 5.01 -9.35 -9.32
CA VAL A 49 5.48 -9.35 -7.93
C VAL A 49 6.63 -10.33 -7.79
N ASN A 50 7.79 -9.83 -7.38
CA ASN A 50 8.96 -10.65 -7.07
C ASN A 50 8.86 -11.14 -5.62
N LYS A 51 8.64 -12.43 -5.45
CA LYS A 51 8.52 -13.10 -4.15
C LYS A 51 9.85 -13.31 -3.44
N TRP A 52 10.97 -13.25 -4.16
CA TRP A 52 12.31 -13.50 -3.62
C TRP A 52 12.93 -12.25 -2.99
N SER A 53 12.36 -11.07 -3.26
CA SER A 53 12.95 -9.81 -2.79
C SER A 53 13.15 -9.76 -1.29
N TYR A 54 12.31 -10.47 -0.53
CA TYR A 54 12.35 -10.48 0.94
C TYR A 54 12.58 -11.88 1.50
N GLY A 55 13.11 -12.79 0.68
CA GLY A 55 13.25 -14.21 1.00
C GLY A 55 12.05 -15.04 0.56
N LEU A 56 12.29 -16.31 0.30
CA LEU A 56 11.30 -17.22 -0.24
C LEU A 56 10.31 -17.68 0.84
N ARG A 57 9.09 -17.18 0.79
CA ARG A 57 7.99 -17.62 1.65
C ARG A 57 7.45 -18.97 1.18
N VAL A 58 7.36 -19.94 2.08
CA VAL A 58 6.76 -21.24 1.77
C VAL A 58 5.27 -21.03 1.45
N PRO A 59 4.81 -21.46 0.26
CA PRO A 59 3.40 -21.35 -0.10
C PRO A 59 2.55 -22.38 0.67
N PHE A 60 1.23 -22.21 0.59
CA PHE A 60 0.25 -23.09 1.23
C PHE A 60 0.31 -23.08 2.77
N MET A 61 0.22 -21.88 3.35
CA MET A 61 0.18 -21.71 4.83
C MET A 61 -1.03 -22.42 5.48
N SER A 62 -1.97 -22.92 4.68
CA SER A 62 -3.04 -23.83 5.16
C SER A 62 -2.55 -25.22 5.54
N LEU A 63 -1.41 -25.65 4.99
CA LEU A 63 -0.83 -26.99 5.21
C LEU A 63 0.46 -26.90 6.02
N PHE A 64 1.20 -25.83 5.88
CA PHE A 64 2.50 -25.61 6.51
C PHE A 64 2.45 -24.36 7.39
N SER A 65 3.13 -24.37 8.52
CA SER A 65 3.36 -23.15 9.29
C SER A 65 4.19 -22.14 8.50
N TYR A 66 4.06 -20.86 8.86
CA TYR A 66 4.89 -19.83 8.24
C TYR A 66 6.38 -20.16 8.35
N HIS A 67 7.03 -20.18 7.22
CA HIS A 67 8.47 -20.28 7.11
C HIS A 67 8.97 -19.49 5.90
N ARG A 68 10.11 -18.82 6.04
CA ARG A 68 10.75 -18.04 4.98
C ARG A 68 12.24 -18.34 4.95
N TRP A 69 12.74 -18.75 3.78
CA TRP A 69 14.15 -19.00 3.56
C TRP A 69 14.86 -17.73 3.10
N CYS A 70 16.10 -17.53 3.58
CA CYS A 70 16.92 -16.36 3.25
C CYS A 70 16.14 -15.05 3.47
N GLU A 71 15.54 -14.91 4.66
CA GLU A 71 14.74 -13.75 5.02
C GLU A 71 15.56 -12.47 4.92
N SER A 72 14.98 -11.45 4.29
CA SER A 72 15.55 -10.13 4.13
C SER A 72 14.49 -9.09 4.46
N PRO A 73 14.84 -8.00 5.17
CA PRO A 73 13.88 -6.98 5.53
C PRO A 73 13.36 -6.22 4.30
N VAL A 74 12.13 -5.77 4.39
CA VAL A 74 11.57 -4.80 3.45
C VAL A 74 12.33 -3.49 3.58
N ARG A 75 12.63 -2.83 2.46
CA ARG A 75 13.33 -1.54 2.46
C ARG A 75 12.33 -0.39 2.45
N ARG A 76 12.72 0.73 3.03
CA ARG A 76 11.94 1.97 2.98
C ARG A 76 11.71 2.36 1.52
N GLN A 77 10.51 2.86 1.22
CA GLN A 77 10.02 3.23 -0.11
C GLN A 77 9.74 2.06 -1.08
N ASP A 78 10.02 0.81 -0.72
CA ASP A 78 9.60 -0.31 -1.55
C ASP A 78 8.06 -0.35 -1.66
N ILE A 79 7.55 -0.63 -2.86
CA ILE A 79 6.14 -0.94 -3.06
C ILE A 79 5.95 -2.44 -2.81
N VAL A 80 5.24 -2.73 -1.73
CA VAL A 80 5.12 -4.07 -1.16
C VAL A 80 3.72 -4.61 -1.41
N VAL A 81 3.67 -5.88 -1.80
CA VAL A 81 2.43 -6.66 -1.91
C VAL A 81 2.34 -7.57 -0.69
N PHE A 82 1.22 -7.52 0.00
CA PHE A 82 1.01 -8.23 1.26
C PHE A 82 -0.45 -8.66 1.44
N ASN A 83 -0.68 -9.65 2.30
CA ASN A 83 -2.02 -10.09 2.67
C ASN A 83 -2.60 -9.14 3.72
N ASN A 84 -3.91 -8.88 3.66
CA ASN A 84 -4.63 -8.02 4.60
C ASN A 84 -4.38 -8.44 6.06
N PRO A 85 -3.73 -7.59 6.88
CA PRO A 85 -3.47 -7.94 8.27
C PRO A 85 -4.72 -7.94 9.14
N ALA A 86 -5.77 -7.19 8.77
CA ALA A 86 -7.04 -7.10 9.49
C ALA A 86 -8.09 -8.12 9.03
N GLY A 87 -7.73 -9.08 8.20
CA GLY A 87 -8.65 -10.10 7.65
C GLY A 87 -9.09 -11.15 8.67
N ILE A 88 -9.73 -10.74 9.76
CA ILE A 88 -10.11 -11.62 10.92
C ILE A 88 -11.02 -12.78 10.49
N ARG A 89 -11.84 -12.59 9.45
CA ARG A 89 -12.80 -13.62 8.98
C ARG A 89 -12.10 -14.81 8.30
N GLU A 90 -10.89 -14.60 7.76
CA GLU A 90 -10.10 -15.65 7.13
C GLU A 90 -8.86 -15.92 7.98
N PRO A 91 -8.81 -17.08 8.66
CA PRO A 91 -7.70 -17.43 9.54
C PRO A 91 -6.39 -17.69 8.78
N ILE A 92 -6.49 -18.15 7.52
CA ILE A 92 -5.34 -18.50 6.69
C ILE A 92 -4.83 -17.26 5.96
N ILE A 93 -3.63 -16.80 6.28
CA ILE A 93 -3.06 -15.57 5.74
C ILE A 93 -3.04 -15.57 4.20
N ASP A 94 -2.67 -16.68 3.57
CA ASP A 94 -2.57 -16.78 2.09
C ASP A 94 -3.92 -16.61 1.36
N ARG A 95 -5.04 -16.76 2.05
CA ARG A 95 -6.38 -16.60 1.48
C ARG A 95 -6.96 -15.21 1.68
N ARG A 96 -6.31 -14.39 2.52
CA ARG A 96 -6.75 -13.02 2.76
C ARG A 96 -6.57 -12.16 1.51
N GLU A 97 -7.34 -11.09 1.43
CA GLU A 97 -7.21 -10.09 0.38
C GLU A 97 -5.76 -9.60 0.23
N ILE A 98 -5.36 -9.32 -1.00
CA ILE A 98 -4.03 -8.83 -1.30
C ILE A 98 -4.09 -7.32 -1.41
N TYR A 99 -3.25 -6.65 -0.63
CA TYR A 99 -3.06 -5.22 -0.65
C TYR A 99 -1.68 -4.85 -1.20
N ILE A 100 -1.58 -3.62 -1.68
CA ILE A 100 -0.34 -3.06 -2.19
C ILE A 100 -0.17 -1.64 -1.66
N SER A 101 0.99 -1.37 -1.05
CA SER A 101 1.29 -0.05 -0.48
C SER A 101 2.80 0.15 -0.39
N ARG A 102 3.22 1.38 -0.15
CA ARG A 102 4.62 1.75 0.01
C ARG A 102 5.07 1.58 1.46
N CYS A 103 6.21 0.99 1.69
CA CYS A 103 6.82 0.88 3.01
C CYS A 103 7.35 2.26 3.46
N LEU A 104 6.74 2.83 4.48
CA LEU A 104 7.13 4.11 5.08
C LEU A 104 7.97 3.92 6.34
N GLY A 105 7.73 2.86 7.10
CA GLY A 105 8.43 2.54 8.34
C GLY A 105 8.87 1.09 8.40
N MET A 106 10.12 0.90 8.78
CA MET A 106 10.77 -0.39 9.00
C MET A 106 10.76 -0.74 10.50
N PRO A 107 10.98 -2.01 10.88
CA PRO A 107 11.09 -2.41 12.27
C PRO A 107 12.11 -1.54 13.04
N GLY A 108 11.68 -0.95 14.14
CA GLY A 108 12.50 -0.06 14.97
C GLY A 108 12.50 1.42 14.56
N ASP A 109 11.94 1.77 13.42
CA ASP A 109 11.82 3.18 13.01
C ASP A 109 10.87 3.95 13.91
N THR A 110 11.17 5.23 14.11
CA THR A 110 10.25 6.20 14.73
C THR A 110 9.70 7.11 13.63
N LEU A 111 8.40 7.01 13.39
CA LEU A 111 7.66 7.86 12.48
C LEU A 111 6.93 8.94 13.28
N PHE A 112 6.79 10.13 12.71
CA PHE A 112 5.93 11.14 13.29
C PHE A 112 4.58 11.11 12.58
N VAL A 113 3.51 10.92 13.34
CA VAL A 113 2.15 10.78 12.81
C VAL A 113 1.20 11.80 13.43
N ASP A 114 0.19 12.20 12.66
CA ASP A 114 -0.93 13.00 13.15
C ASP A 114 -1.96 12.15 13.90
N SER A 115 -3.06 12.78 14.32
CA SER A 115 -4.18 12.12 15.01
C SER A 115 -4.90 11.06 14.16
N LEU A 116 -4.72 11.09 12.83
CA LEU A 116 -5.27 10.13 11.88
C LEU A 116 -4.23 9.09 11.45
N PHE A 117 -3.10 9.02 12.13
CA PHE A 117 -1.97 8.15 11.80
C PHE A 117 -1.35 8.38 10.41
N SER A 118 -1.57 9.56 9.81
CA SER A 118 -0.86 9.94 8.58
C SER A 118 0.57 10.34 8.92
N VAL A 119 1.53 9.76 8.19
CA VAL A 119 2.95 10.04 8.42
C VAL A 119 3.29 11.45 7.91
N ILE A 120 3.84 12.27 8.81
CA ILE A 120 4.26 13.66 8.57
C ILE A 120 5.79 13.83 8.59
N SER A 121 6.55 12.75 8.74
CA SER A 121 8.03 12.79 8.71
C SER A 121 8.52 13.42 7.40
N PRO A 122 9.67 14.13 7.42
CA PRO A 122 10.28 14.72 6.22
C PRO A 122 10.44 13.72 5.08
N GLU A 123 10.79 12.48 5.39
CA GLU A 123 10.97 11.41 4.41
C GLU A 123 9.67 11.02 3.68
N ALA A 124 8.54 11.06 4.37
CA ALA A 124 7.23 10.85 3.73
C ALA A 124 6.82 12.03 2.84
N GLN A 125 7.37 13.22 3.09
CA GLN A 125 7.14 14.39 2.24
C GLN A 125 7.87 14.32 0.91
N PHE A 126 8.93 13.52 0.80
CA PHE A 126 9.71 13.34 -0.43
C PHE A 126 9.10 12.32 -1.41
N ASN A 127 7.98 11.68 -1.08
CA ASN A 127 7.28 10.87 -2.08
C ASN A 127 6.60 11.80 -3.10
N PRO A 128 7.12 11.94 -4.34
CA PRO A 128 6.57 12.84 -5.35
C PRO A 128 5.18 12.39 -5.82
N ASP A 129 4.87 11.12 -5.65
CA ASP A 129 3.61 10.51 -6.07
C ASP A 129 2.50 10.68 -5.03
N LYS A 130 2.84 11.08 -3.79
CA LYS A 130 1.84 11.29 -2.74
C LYS A 130 0.89 12.42 -3.11
N LYS A 131 -0.39 12.11 -3.23
CA LYS A 131 -1.44 13.09 -3.51
C LYS A 131 -1.88 13.83 -2.24
N ARG A 132 -2.28 15.08 -2.41
CA ARG A 132 -2.88 15.94 -1.39
C ARG A 132 -4.17 16.53 -1.95
N LEU A 133 -5.03 17.01 -1.08
CA LEU A 133 -6.28 17.66 -1.48
C LEU A 133 -6.02 19.15 -1.81
N TYR A 134 -6.61 19.57 -2.90
CA TYR A 134 -6.63 20.96 -3.35
C TYR A 134 -8.05 21.38 -3.66
N SER A 135 -8.36 22.63 -3.34
CA SER A 135 -9.65 23.25 -3.62
C SER A 135 -9.52 24.34 -4.70
N TYR A 136 -10.57 24.52 -5.48
CA TYR A 136 -10.69 25.58 -6.48
C TYR A 136 -12.15 25.93 -6.73
N PRO A 137 -12.45 27.14 -7.28
CA PRO A 137 -13.81 27.55 -7.58
C PRO A 137 -14.50 26.61 -8.58
N ALA A 138 -15.74 26.20 -8.31
CA ALA A 138 -16.52 25.31 -9.17
C ALA A 138 -16.67 25.83 -10.61
N SER A 139 -16.73 27.17 -10.78
CA SER A 139 -16.77 27.83 -12.10
C SER A 139 -15.53 27.57 -12.96
N LYS A 140 -14.43 27.07 -12.40
CA LYS A 140 -13.16 26.78 -13.09
C LYS A 140 -13.00 25.30 -13.46
N GLU A 141 -14.00 24.47 -13.20
CA GLU A 141 -13.95 23.01 -13.46
C GLU A 141 -13.54 22.67 -14.90
N ASN A 142 -14.19 23.29 -15.89
CA ASN A 142 -13.90 23.03 -17.31
C ASN A 142 -12.46 23.40 -17.69
N LEU A 143 -11.92 24.48 -17.08
CA LEU A 143 -10.53 24.88 -17.31
C LEU A 143 -9.57 23.88 -16.69
N ILE A 144 -9.79 23.48 -15.46
CA ILE A 144 -8.95 22.48 -14.77
C ILE A 144 -8.96 21.15 -15.54
N THR A 145 -10.13 20.66 -15.96
CA THR A 145 -10.26 19.42 -16.72
C THR A 145 -9.50 19.49 -18.06
N SER A 146 -9.62 20.61 -18.76
CA SER A 146 -8.87 20.85 -20.02
C SER A 146 -7.35 20.87 -19.79
N LEU A 147 -6.88 21.54 -18.74
CA LEU A 147 -5.46 21.57 -18.38
C LEU A 147 -4.96 20.18 -18.00
N MET A 148 -5.72 19.42 -17.20
CA MET A 148 -5.37 18.05 -16.83
C MET A 148 -5.22 17.16 -18.06
N HIS A 149 -6.13 17.25 -19.03
CA HIS A 149 -6.04 16.51 -20.28
C HIS A 149 -4.77 16.90 -21.07
N THR A 150 -4.49 18.19 -21.20
CA THR A 150 -3.32 18.70 -21.92
C THR A 150 -2.00 18.27 -21.26
N LEU A 151 -1.97 18.24 -19.94
CA LEU A 151 -0.80 17.86 -19.14
C LEU A 151 -0.70 16.34 -18.88
N SER A 152 -1.63 15.57 -19.42
CA SER A 152 -1.71 14.11 -19.19
C SER A 152 -1.78 13.74 -17.69
N ILE A 153 -2.46 14.57 -16.89
CA ILE A 153 -2.70 14.31 -15.47
C ILE A 153 -3.89 13.37 -15.34
N THR A 154 -3.64 12.16 -14.83
CA THR A 154 -4.70 11.19 -14.54
C THR A 154 -5.26 11.45 -13.13
N ASN A 155 -6.56 11.58 -13.01
CA ASN A 155 -7.21 11.92 -11.74
C ASN A 155 -8.54 11.17 -11.58
N ASP A 156 -8.86 10.78 -10.34
CA ASP A 156 -10.07 10.01 -9.98
C ASP A 156 -11.39 10.80 -10.04
N GLY A 157 -11.33 12.04 -10.47
CA GLY A 157 -12.49 12.92 -10.47
C GLY A 157 -12.57 13.81 -9.22
N LEU A 158 -13.75 14.31 -8.98
CA LEU A 158 -14.00 15.19 -7.82
C LEU A 158 -14.02 14.37 -6.53
N MET A 159 -13.27 14.81 -5.53
CA MET A 159 -13.22 14.23 -4.19
C MET A 159 -14.23 14.87 -3.23
N GLY A 160 -14.63 16.08 -3.54
CA GLY A 160 -15.67 16.83 -2.85
C GLY A 160 -16.16 17.94 -3.74
N SER A 161 -17.43 18.28 -3.60
CA SER A 161 -18.07 19.33 -4.39
C SER A 161 -19.14 20.01 -3.56
N ASN A 162 -19.18 21.34 -3.63
CA ASN A 162 -20.32 22.15 -3.23
C ASN A 162 -20.61 23.19 -4.32
N ASP A 163 -21.61 24.02 -4.16
CA ASP A 163 -22.06 25.00 -5.17
C ASP A 163 -20.98 26.02 -5.58
N SER A 164 -19.99 26.24 -4.73
CA SER A 164 -18.95 27.26 -4.94
C SER A 164 -17.54 26.70 -5.14
N THR A 165 -17.26 25.51 -4.62
CA THR A 165 -15.91 24.97 -4.53
C THR A 165 -15.86 23.48 -4.86
N HIS A 166 -14.91 23.10 -5.68
CA HIS A 166 -14.57 21.72 -5.97
C HIS A 166 -13.25 21.33 -5.29
N VAL A 167 -13.11 20.04 -4.96
CA VAL A 167 -11.91 19.48 -4.35
C VAL A 167 -11.43 18.31 -5.19
N ARG A 168 -10.14 18.33 -5.56
CA ARG A 168 -9.44 17.21 -6.24
C ARG A 168 -8.14 16.88 -5.52
N SER A 169 -7.65 15.67 -5.77
CA SER A 169 -6.36 15.23 -5.25
C SER A 169 -5.28 15.37 -6.33
N PHE A 170 -4.20 16.10 -6.04
CA PHE A 170 -3.05 16.22 -6.90
C PHE A 170 -1.78 15.83 -6.16
N SER A 171 -0.80 15.25 -6.88
CA SER A 171 0.55 15.15 -6.38
C SER A 171 1.23 16.52 -6.43
N ARG A 172 2.35 16.65 -5.74
CA ARG A 172 3.13 17.89 -5.76
C ARG A 172 3.60 18.26 -7.15
N TYR A 173 3.95 17.26 -7.97
CA TYR A 173 4.38 17.45 -9.35
C TYR A 173 3.21 17.87 -10.26
N GLU A 174 2.06 17.23 -10.14
CA GLU A 174 0.86 17.59 -10.90
C GLU A 174 0.40 19.01 -10.58
N TYR A 175 0.42 19.39 -9.30
CA TYR A 175 0.12 20.76 -8.89
C TYR A 175 1.10 21.77 -9.50
N TYR A 176 2.41 21.47 -9.50
CA TYR A 176 3.42 22.31 -10.13
C TYR A 176 3.17 22.47 -11.62
N LEU A 177 2.81 21.41 -12.35
CA LEU A 177 2.48 21.49 -13.77
C LEU A 177 1.26 22.37 -14.02
N LEU A 178 0.21 22.26 -13.20
CA LEU A 178 -0.98 23.12 -13.28
C LEU A 178 -0.63 24.60 -13.03
N GLU A 179 0.18 24.88 -12.03
CA GLU A 179 0.65 26.22 -11.71
C GLU A 179 1.45 26.84 -12.87
N GLN A 180 2.35 26.09 -13.47
CA GLN A 180 3.13 26.53 -14.65
C GLN A 180 2.22 26.77 -15.86
N ALA A 181 1.24 25.90 -16.11
CA ALA A 181 0.33 26.03 -17.25
C ALA A 181 -0.61 27.25 -17.13
N MET A 182 -0.87 27.73 -15.91
CA MET A 182 -1.65 28.94 -15.66
C MET A 182 -0.87 30.24 -15.88
N ASN A 183 0.41 30.20 -16.27
CA ASN A 183 1.25 31.32 -16.73
C ASN A 183 1.18 32.57 -15.84
N GLY A 184 1.45 32.45 -14.54
CA GLY A 184 1.56 33.59 -13.63
C GLY A 184 0.24 34.36 -13.37
N LYS A 185 -0.91 33.91 -13.92
CA LYS A 185 -2.19 34.28 -13.39
C LYS A 185 -2.31 33.67 -12.00
N GLU A 186 -2.87 34.40 -11.04
CA GLU A 186 -3.07 33.86 -9.69
C GLU A 186 -3.58 32.43 -9.76
N CYS A 187 -2.80 31.48 -9.24
CA CYS A 187 -3.20 30.09 -9.22
C CYS A 187 -4.39 29.97 -8.25
N PHE A 188 -5.58 29.77 -8.81
CA PHE A 188 -6.82 29.64 -8.02
C PHE A 188 -6.95 28.24 -7.41
N VAL A 189 -6.06 27.31 -7.72
CA VAL A 189 -5.96 26.01 -7.09
C VAL A 189 -5.15 26.16 -5.80
N GLN A 190 -5.76 25.93 -4.68
CA GLN A 190 -5.12 26.11 -3.37
C GLN A 190 -5.10 24.79 -2.61
N PRO A 191 -3.99 24.47 -1.93
CA PRO A 191 -3.96 23.31 -1.05
C PRO A 191 -5.06 23.44 0.00
N LEU A 192 -5.87 22.40 0.11
CA LEU A 192 -6.85 22.33 1.20
C LEU A 192 -6.02 22.14 2.47
N SER A 193 -5.81 23.22 3.19
CA SER A 193 -5.13 23.19 4.48
C SER A 193 -5.97 22.35 5.43
N ASN A 194 -5.64 21.10 5.59
CA ASN A 194 -5.93 20.44 6.84
C ASN A 194 -5.17 21.28 7.87
N LYS A 195 -5.88 21.99 8.74
CA LYS A 195 -5.29 22.49 9.98
C LYS A 195 -4.85 21.25 10.75
N GLU A 196 -3.71 20.73 10.38
CA GLU A 196 -2.95 19.75 11.17
C GLU A 196 -2.44 20.50 12.39
N ASN A 197 -3.37 20.82 13.27
CA ASN A 197 -3.09 21.41 14.56
C ASN A 197 -2.92 20.26 15.55
N THR A 198 -1.93 19.42 15.31
CA THR A 198 -1.60 18.36 16.24
C THR A 198 -0.09 18.25 16.32
N ASP A 199 0.42 18.38 17.53
CA ASP A 199 1.79 17.99 17.82
C ASP A 199 1.98 16.56 17.31
N PRO A 200 3.02 16.31 16.52
CA PRO A 200 3.23 15.00 15.94
C PRO A 200 3.53 13.97 17.03
N ASN A 201 2.83 12.84 16.99
CA ASN A 201 3.08 11.74 17.90
C ASN A 201 4.18 10.82 17.35
N PRO A 202 5.19 10.46 18.16
CA PRO A 202 6.24 9.54 17.73
C PRO A 202 5.75 8.09 17.73
N LEU A 203 5.41 7.56 16.56
CA LEU A 203 5.01 6.18 16.35
C LEU A 203 6.24 5.30 16.13
N ILE A 204 6.53 4.43 17.08
CA ILE A 204 7.59 3.42 16.93
C ILE A 204 7.00 2.21 16.21
N VAL A 205 7.61 1.81 15.09
CA VAL A 205 7.24 0.59 14.35
C VAL A 205 7.82 -0.61 15.09
N PRO A 206 7.00 -1.60 15.50
CA PRO A 206 7.49 -2.71 16.28
C PRO A 206 8.53 -3.57 15.54
N GLY A 207 9.61 -3.89 16.21
CA GLY A 207 10.59 -4.86 15.77
C GLY A 207 10.64 -6.05 16.74
N LYS A 208 11.11 -7.17 16.24
CA LYS A 208 11.29 -8.39 17.04
C LYS A 208 12.17 -8.13 18.24
N GLY A 209 11.68 -8.47 19.44
CA GLY A 209 12.41 -8.29 20.67
C GLY A 209 12.37 -6.88 21.27
N GLN A 210 11.64 -5.95 20.64
CA GLN A 210 11.54 -4.57 21.12
C GLN A 210 10.36 -4.36 22.05
N PHE A 211 10.53 -3.44 22.99
CA PHE A 211 9.48 -2.97 23.89
C PHE A 211 8.98 -1.60 23.43
N ILE A 212 7.66 -1.47 23.30
CA ILE A 212 7.03 -0.20 22.93
C ILE A 212 6.19 0.29 24.10
N ARG A 213 6.40 1.54 24.49
CA ARG A 213 5.62 2.18 25.55
C ARG A 213 4.19 2.47 25.09
N VAL A 214 3.24 2.15 25.96
CA VAL A 214 1.82 2.42 25.77
C VAL A 214 1.50 3.86 26.19
N TYR A 215 0.82 4.58 25.30
CA TYR A 215 0.29 5.92 25.52
C TYR A 215 -1.21 5.92 25.18
N PRO A 216 -2.00 6.87 25.67
CA PRO A 216 -3.44 6.95 25.34
C PRO A 216 -3.71 6.99 23.83
N TRP A 217 -2.86 7.65 23.05
CA TRP A 217 -3.04 7.79 21.60
C TRP A 217 -2.69 6.51 20.81
N ASN A 218 -1.82 5.64 21.30
CA ASN A 218 -1.42 4.41 20.60
C ASN A 218 -2.00 3.11 21.19
N ILE A 219 -2.71 3.19 22.31
CA ILE A 219 -3.19 2.03 23.09
C ILE A 219 -4.05 1.09 22.25
N THR A 220 -4.97 1.63 21.44
CA THR A 220 -5.85 0.84 20.57
C THR A 220 -5.07 0.13 19.47
N LEU A 221 -4.11 0.82 18.85
CA LEU A 221 -3.24 0.26 17.82
C LEU A 221 -2.43 -0.91 18.36
N LEU A 222 -1.78 -0.72 19.52
CA LEU A 222 -0.96 -1.76 20.15
C LEU A 222 -1.81 -2.94 20.62
N ARG A 223 -2.98 -2.68 21.23
CA ARG A 223 -3.94 -3.72 21.63
C ARG A 223 -4.35 -4.58 20.44
N ASN A 224 -4.72 -3.95 19.31
CA ASN A 224 -5.14 -4.68 18.10
C ASN A 224 -4.00 -5.52 17.54
N THR A 225 -2.78 -4.99 17.51
CA THR A 225 -1.59 -5.72 17.04
C THR A 225 -1.31 -6.95 17.89
N LEU A 226 -1.38 -6.83 19.21
CA LEU A 226 -1.17 -7.95 20.14
C LEU A 226 -2.23 -9.06 19.94
N VAL A 227 -3.50 -8.67 19.81
CA VAL A 227 -4.58 -9.64 19.65
C VAL A 227 -4.53 -10.33 18.29
N MET A 228 -4.33 -9.57 17.22
CA MET A 228 -4.42 -10.10 15.85
C MET A 228 -3.15 -10.87 15.41
N HIS A 229 -1.98 -10.49 15.92
CA HIS A 229 -0.71 -10.98 15.37
C HIS A 229 0.20 -11.67 16.36
N GLU A 230 0.06 -11.38 17.67
CA GLU A 230 0.89 -11.99 18.71
C GLU A 230 0.14 -13.07 19.52
N GLY A 231 -1.16 -13.30 19.20
CA GLY A 231 -1.97 -14.30 19.89
C GLY A 231 -2.20 -14.01 21.39
N LYS A 232 -2.08 -12.74 21.79
CA LYS A 232 -2.27 -12.30 23.18
C LYS A 232 -3.72 -11.96 23.44
N GLN A 233 -4.17 -12.19 24.68
CA GLN A 233 -5.42 -11.62 25.17
C GLN A 233 -5.15 -10.20 25.65
N ALA A 234 -5.72 -9.21 24.98
CA ALA A 234 -5.51 -7.81 25.36
C ALA A 234 -6.83 -7.03 25.37
N GLU A 235 -7.05 -6.28 26.45
CA GLU A 235 -8.23 -5.45 26.66
C GLU A 235 -7.85 -4.08 27.23
N ILE A 236 -8.68 -3.07 26.97
CA ILE A 236 -8.50 -1.73 27.51
C ILE A 236 -9.56 -1.49 28.56
N LYS A 237 -9.15 -1.16 29.79
CA LYS A 237 -10.02 -0.79 30.92
C LYS A 237 -9.49 0.49 31.57
N ASN A 238 -10.34 1.50 31.69
CA ASN A 238 -9.99 2.78 32.32
C ASN A 238 -8.64 3.33 31.79
N ASP A 239 -8.52 3.45 30.46
CA ASP A 239 -7.30 3.93 29.75
C ASP A 239 -6.02 3.14 30.03
N THR A 240 -6.16 1.94 30.62
CA THR A 240 -5.04 1.05 30.90
C THR A 240 -5.13 -0.20 30.05
N LEU A 241 -4.02 -0.56 29.40
CA LEU A 241 -3.89 -1.80 28.64
C LEU A 241 -3.61 -2.97 29.57
N TYR A 242 -4.44 -4.00 29.49
CA TYR A 242 -4.23 -5.29 30.14
C TYR A 242 -3.85 -6.32 29.08
N VAL A 243 -2.74 -7.02 29.31
CA VAL A 243 -2.27 -8.12 28.46
C VAL A 243 -2.18 -9.37 29.30
N ASP A 244 -2.88 -10.43 28.85
CA ASP A 244 -3.00 -11.71 29.58
C ASP A 244 -3.42 -11.48 31.06
N GLY A 245 -4.36 -10.55 31.27
CA GLY A 245 -4.92 -10.19 32.58
C GLY A 245 -4.07 -9.27 33.45
N LYS A 246 -2.90 -8.81 32.98
CA LYS A 246 -1.97 -7.94 33.75
C LYS A 246 -1.92 -6.54 33.16
N PRO A 247 -1.99 -5.47 33.98
CA PRO A 247 -1.82 -4.11 33.49
C PRO A 247 -0.40 -3.90 32.95
N THR A 248 -0.28 -3.32 31.76
CA THR A 248 0.98 -3.24 31.03
C THR A 248 1.23 -1.82 30.53
N LYS A 249 2.40 -1.27 30.80
CA LYS A 249 2.87 0.02 30.28
C LYS A 249 3.76 -0.12 29.04
N HIS A 250 4.19 -1.33 28.73
CA HIS A 250 5.03 -1.64 27.59
C HIS A 250 4.56 -2.92 26.91
N CYS A 251 4.48 -2.91 25.58
CA CYS A 251 4.17 -4.09 24.77
C CYS A 251 5.46 -4.69 24.23
N TYR A 252 5.53 -6.01 24.22
CA TYR A 252 6.63 -6.78 23.64
C TYR A 252 6.13 -7.49 22.37
N PHE A 253 6.95 -7.47 21.32
CA PHE A 253 6.63 -8.05 20.02
C PHE A 253 7.60 -9.17 19.63
N THR A 254 7.08 -10.26 19.10
CA THR A 254 7.87 -11.44 18.70
C THR A 254 8.19 -11.44 17.20
N LYS A 255 7.58 -10.53 16.43
CA LYS A 255 7.73 -10.39 14.99
C LYS A 255 8.21 -9.00 14.62
N ASP A 256 8.71 -8.88 13.39
CA ASP A 256 8.97 -7.61 12.74
C ASP A 256 7.69 -7.09 12.08
N TYR A 257 7.49 -5.78 12.17
CA TYR A 257 6.35 -5.08 11.60
C TYR A 257 6.77 -3.93 10.71
N TYR A 258 5.87 -3.55 9.82
CA TYR A 258 6.07 -2.45 8.87
C TYR A 258 4.90 -1.49 8.93
N TRP A 259 5.17 -0.22 8.63
CA TRP A 259 4.14 0.79 8.44
C TRP A 259 4.02 1.07 6.95
N MET A 260 2.85 0.79 6.39
CA MET A 260 2.55 0.90 4.97
C MET A 260 1.71 2.14 4.68
N GLY A 261 1.99 2.85 3.59
CA GLY A 261 1.24 4.02 3.16
C GLY A 261 0.87 3.98 1.69
N SER A 262 -0.31 4.47 1.38
CA SER A 262 -0.80 4.68 0.02
C SER A 262 -0.40 6.07 -0.49
N ASN A 263 -0.33 6.23 -1.80
CA ASN A 263 -0.09 7.54 -2.42
C ASN A 263 -1.35 8.42 -2.36
N ASN A 264 -2.52 7.80 -2.51
CA ASN A 264 -3.80 8.51 -2.48
C ASN A 264 -4.22 8.83 -1.03
N THR A 265 -4.87 10.00 -0.86
CA THR A 265 -5.32 10.47 0.46
C THR A 265 -6.70 9.96 0.86
N ILE A 266 -7.52 9.57 -0.10
CA ILE A 266 -8.92 9.16 0.12
C ILE A 266 -9.10 7.67 -0.17
N ASN A 267 -8.65 7.22 -1.33
CA ASN A 267 -8.82 5.83 -1.76
C ASN A 267 -7.60 4.99 -1.36
N PHE A 268 -7.45 4.75 -0.06
CA PHE A 268 -6.27 4.08 0.49
C PHE A 268 -6.63 2.77 1.19
N SER A 269 -5.71 1.81 1.10
CA SER A 269 -5.72 0.56 1.87
C SER A 269 -4.33 0.40 2.48
N ASP A 270 -4.13 1.03 3.63
CA ASP A 270 -2.81 1.12 4.28
C ASP A 270 -2.90 1.08 5.81
N SER A 271 -1.77 1.25 6.48
CA SER A 271 -1.64 1.13 7.93
C SER A 271 -2.50 2.10 8.74
N ARG A 272 -3.01 3.17 8.13
CA ARG A 272 -4.00 4.06 8.78
C ARG A 272 -5.33 3.34 9.08
N LEU A 273 -5.67 2.33 8.27
CA LEU A 273 -6.90 1.53 8.43
C LEU A 273 -6.67 0.26 9.27
N PHE A 274 -5.62 -0.47 8.99
CA PHE A 274 -5.43 -1.81 9.55
C PHE A 274 -4.25 -1.94 10.52
N GLY A 275 -3.49 -0.85 10.76
CA GLY A 275 -2.37 -0.86 11.67
C GLY A 275 -1.09 -1.46 11.06
N PHE A 276 -0.26 -2.03 11.91
CA PHE A 276 1.03 -2.60 11.51
C PHE A 276 0.87 -3.87 10.66
N VAL A 277 1.74 -4.01 9.66
CA VAL A 277 1.80 -5.19 8.78
C VAL A 277 2.95 -6.09 9.25
N PRO A 278 2.66 -7.29 9.77
CA PRO A 278 3.71 -8.21 10.19
C PRO A 278 4.42 -8.86 9.01
N GLN A 279 5.67 -9.25 9.23
CA GLN A 279 6.56 -9.85 8.20
C GLN A 279 5.94 -11.09 7.52
N ASP A 280 5.19 -11.91 8.25
CA ASP A 280 4.56 -13.12 7.71
C ASP A 280 3.44 -12.83 6.70
N HIS A 281 2.90 -11.60 6.67
CA HIS A 281 1.91 -11.17 5.69
C HIS A 281 2.55 -10.67 4.39
N VAL A 282 3.84 -10.36 4.36
CA VAL A 282 4.54 -9.85 3.18
C VAL A 282 4.65 -10.95 2.12
N ILE A 283 4.16 -10.68 0.90
CA ILE A 283 4.24 -11.59 -0.25
C ILE A 283 5.52 -11.34 -1.05
N GLY A 284 5.75 -10.08 -1.42
CA GLY A 284 6.90 -9.72 -2.25
C GLY A 284 6.89 -8.25 -2.68
N LYS A 285 7.85 -7.89 -3.53
CA LYS A 285 8.02 -6.54 -4.07
C LYS A 285 7.35 -6.40 -5.44
N ALA A 286 6.59 -5.35 -5.65
CA ALA A 286 6.13 -4.94 -6.97
C ALA A 286 7.34 -4.52 -7.81
N SER A 287 7.58 -5.18 -8.94
CA SER A 287 8.82 -5.01 -9.70
C SER A 287 8.60 -4.41 -11.08
N VAL A 288 7.67 -4.94 -11.86
CA VAL A 288 7.45 -4.54 -13.25
C VAL A 288 5.95 -4.45 -13.54
N ILE A 289 5.53 -3.40 -14.23
CA ILE A 289 4.22 -3.28 -14.86
C ILE A 289 4.33 -3.99 -16.20
N TRP A 290 3.72 -5.17 -16.34
CA TRP A 290 3.83 -5.92 -17.59
C TRP A 290 2.64 -5.73 -18.52
N PHE A 291 1.51 -5.18 -18.00
CA PHE A 291 0.32 -4.85 -18.76
C PHE A 291 -0.37 -3.63 -18.15
N SER A 292 -0.82 -2.69 -18.98
CA SER A 292 -1.51 -1.48 -18.54
C SER A 292 -2.68 -1.16 -19.48
N LYS A 293 -3.88 -1.11 -18.90
CA LYS A 293 -5.10 -0.76 -19.60
C LYS A 293 -6.00 0.03 -18.65
N GLU A 294 -6.69 1.02 -19.18
CA GLU A 294 -7.70 1.76 -18.43
C GLU A 294 -8.91 0.87 -18.14
N LYS A 295 -9.47 1.08 -16.96
CA LYS A 295 -10.73 0.44 -16.58
C LYS A 295 -11.86 1.01 -17.45
N ASP A 296 -12.85 0.18 -17.73
CA ASP A 296 -14.09 0.56 -18.44
C ASP A 296 -13.90 1.02 -19.89
N THR A 297 -12.78 0.67 -20.53
CA THR A 297 -12.54 0.90 -21.95
C THR A 297 -12.85 -0.36 -22.79
N GLY A 298 -13.15 -0.17 -24.09
CA GLY A 298 -13.41 -1.25 -25.04
C GLY A 298 -12.24 -2.23 -25.18
N LEU A 299 -12.46 -3.39 -25.83
CA LEU A 299 -11.44 -4.44 -25.95
C LEU A 299 -10.14 -3.98 -26.62
N PHE A 300 -10.23 -3.03 -27.55
CA PHE A 300 -9.10 -2.55 -28.35
C PHE A 300 -8.58 -1.17 -27.92
N ASP A 301 -9.26 -0.49 -26.97
CA ASP A 301 -8.97 0.87 -26.54
C ASP A 301 -8.42 0.91 -25.11
N GLY A 302 -7.86 2.08 -24.70
CA GLY A 302 -7.44 2.34 -23.34
C GLY A 302 -6.09 1.72 -22.94
N TYR A 303 -5.30 1.23 -23.90
CA TYR A 303 -3.97 0.69 -23.60
C TYR A 303 -2.97 1.83 -23.37
N ARG A 304 -2.29 1.78 -22.25
CA ARG A 304 -1.20 2.72 -21.91
C ARG A 304 0.13 2.11 -22.34
N TRP A 305 0.44 2.13 -23.65
CA TRP A 305 1.62 1.49 -24.24
C TRP A 305 2.94 1.94 -23.64
N ASN A 306 3.04 3.20 -23.20
CA ASN A 306 4.20 3.78 -22.54
C ASN A 306 4.48 3.22 -21.14
N ARG A 307 3.54 2.43 -20.59
CA ARG A 307 3.64 1.82 -19.25
C ARG A 307 4.02 0.34 -19.28
N PHE A 308 3.97 -0.30 -20.46
CA PHE A 308 4.32 -1.71 -20.58
C PHE A 308 5.80 -1.95 -20.26
N PHE A 309 6.08 -3.02 -19.52
CA PHE A 309 7.42 -3.44 -19.09
C PHE A 309 8.21 -2.38 -18.31
N ARG A 310 7.52 -1.42 -17.71
CA ARG A 310 8.14 -0.38 -16.88
C ARG A 310 8.38 -0.90 -15.48
N THR A 311 9.55 -0.56 -14.92
CA THR A 311 9.84 -0.85 -13.51
C THR A 311 8.97 0.00 -12.60
N VAL A 312 8.46 -0.61 -11.54
CA VAL A 312 7.73 0.09 -10.48
C VAL A 312 8.73 0.85 -9.61
N LYS A 313 8.47 2.14 -9.39
CA LYS A 313 9.31 3.04 -8.58
C LYS A 313 8.51 3.66 -7.46
#